data_9533189a5f14f3e891bad3ccf139a26f
#
_entry.id   9533189a5f14f3e891bad3ccf139a26f
#
_cell.length_a   1.000
_cell.length_b   1.000
_cell.length_c   1.000
_cell.angle_alpha   90.00
_cell.angle_beta   90.00
_cell.angle_gamma   90.00
#
_symmetry.space_group_name_H-M   'P 1'
#
loop_
_entity.id
_entity.type
_entity.pdbx_description
1 polymer ?
#
loop_
_entity_poly.entity_id
_entity_poly.type
_entity_poly.pdbx_seq_one_letter_code
_entity_poly.pdbx_strand_id
1 'polypeptide(L)'
;LTQLQISDWHSKPYISFVPEVILDRCYQLAKNSPCVKAKFGAVILREHEIVGEGWNHSPNPAFQDCEHQCAGGIRLGIASGTRVELCHAGHAEGWAIAAAGREAQGGLIYVAGTDKDGNKLLKDPSLPLGNPRRGFYCTLCIRHIWMAGLRGIWVNSVNGPLFQTLDEAWETSYSVAVAGVGK
;
A
#
# COMPACT_ATOMS: atom_id res chain seq x y z
N LEU A 1 29.22 11.05 7.37
CA LEU A 1 28.37 12.10 6.78
C LEU A 1 29.17 13.39 6.81
N THR A 2 29.67 13.83 5.66
CA THR A 2 30.48 15.02 5.51
C THR A 2 29.58 16.27 5.55
N GLN A 3 30.07 17.35 6.12
CA GLN A 3 29.38 18.64 6.29
C GLN A 3 28.78 19.22 4.98
N LEU A 4 29.24 18.76 3.83
CA LEU A 4 28.72 19.14 2.50
C LEU A 4 27.28 18.64 2.20
N GLN A 5 26.83 17.64 2.91
CA GLN A 5 25.47 17.09 2.69
C GLN A 5 24.38 17.86 3.46
N ILE A 6 24.77 18.72 4.41
CA ILE A 6 23.82 19.50 5.22
C ILE A 6 23.43 20.82 4.53
N SER A 7 24.32 21.39 3.70
CA SER A 7 24.09 22.68 3.04
C SER A 7 23.11 22.63 1.86
N ASP A 8 22.97 21.48 1.19
CA ASP A 8 22.07 21.33 0.06
C ASP A 8 20.59 21.13 0.45
N TRP A 9 20.35 20.93 1.74
CA TRP A 9 19.00 20.73 2.29
C TRP A 9 18.17 22.01 2.38
N HIS A 10 18.80 23.18 2.30
CA HIS A 10 18.13 24.48 2.47
C HIS A 10 17.53 25.07 1.19
N SER A 11 17.79 24.48 0.03
CA SER A 11 17.33 25.00 -1.28
C SER A 11 16.10 24.31 -1.85
N LYS A 12 15.70 23.15 -1.31
CA LYS A 12 14.45 22.45 -1.70
C LYS A 12 13.34 22.83 -0.74
N PRO A 13 12.08 23.00 -1.22
CA PRO A 13 10.96 23.24 -0.31
C PRO A 13 10.91 22.09 0.70
N TYR A 14 11.09 22.42 1.97
CA TYR A 14 10.97 21.47 3.07
C TYR A 14 9.52 20.97 3.11
N ILE A 15 9.26 19.84 2.49
CA ILE A 15 8.01 19.12 2.75
C ILE A 15 8.17 18.61 4.18
N SER A 16 7.51 19.29 5.11
CA SER A 16 7.40 18.84 6.49
C SER A 16 6.99 17.37 6.45
N PHE A 17 7.87 16.51 6.95
CA PHE A 17 7.74 15.06 6.88
C PHE A 17 6.70 14.57 7.88
N VAL A 18 5.45 14.85 7.60
CA VAL A 18 4.33 14.41 8.41
C VAL A 18 3.73 13.21 7.69
N PRO A 19 3.81 12.00 8.25
CA PRO A 19 3.28 10.79 7.62
C PRO A 19 1.83 10.96 7.16
N GLU A 20 1.03 11.76 7.85
CA GLU A 20 -0.34 12.10 7.51
C GLU A 20 -0.46 12.71 6.12
N VAL A 21 0.43 13.63 5.75
CA VAL A 21 0.42 14.32 4.45
C VAL A 21 0.66 13.31 3.32
N ILE A 22 1.57 12.37 3.52
CA ILE A 22 1.85 11.33 2.52
C ILE A 22 0.71 10.31 2.44
N LEU A 23 0.12 9.95 3.58
CA LEU A 23 -1.06 9.08 3.60
C LEU A 23 -2.28 9.76 2.94
N ASP A 24 -2.44 11.07 3.11
CA ASP A 24 -3.47 11.82 2.38
C ASP A 24 -3.21 11.83 0.87
N ARG A 25 -1.95 11.92 0.44
CA ARG A 25 -1.58 11.72 -0.97
C ARG A 25 -1.99 10.33 -1.47
N CYS A 26 -1.79 9.28 -0.67
CA CYS A 26 -2.25 7.93 -1.01
C CYS A 26 -3.78 7.89 -1.21
N TYR A 27 -4.57 8.56 -0.36
CA TYR A 27 -6.02 8.65 -0.57
C TYR A 27 -6.41 9.40 -1.85
N GLN A 28 -5.66 10.44 -2.24
CA GLN A 28 -5.90 11.11 -3.52
C GLN A 28 -5.62 10.18 -4.71
N LEU A 29 -4.52 9.43 -4.66
CA LEU A 29 -4.19 8.43 -5.69
C LEU A 29 -5.25 7.32 -5.77
N ALA A 30 -5.74 6.86 -4.62
CA ALA A 30 -6.78 5.84 -4.53
C ALA A 30 -8.06 6.22 -5.30
N LYS A 31 -8.39 7.51 -5.44
CA LYS A 31 -9.55 7.98 -6.22
C LYS A 31 -9.47 7.59 -7.70
N ASN A 32 -8.27 7.40 -8.23
CA ASN A 32 -8.06 6.99 -9.62
C ASN A 32 -8.32 5.49 -9.84
N SER A 33 -8.45 4.72 -8.76
CA SER A 33 -8.70 3.28 -8.86
C SER A 33 -10.10 2.99 -9.39
N PRO A 34 -10.23 2.15 -10.43
CA PRO A 34 -11.52 1.65 -10.91
C PRO A 34 -12.10 0.55 -10.03
N CYS A 35 -11.41 0.11 -8.98
CA CYS A 35 -11.82 -1.01 -8.16
C CYS A 35 -13.14 -0.73 -7.44
N VAL A 36 -14.10 -1.64 -7.58
CA VAL A 36 -15.44 -1.55 -6.97
C VAL A 36 -15.50 -2.12 -5.55
N LYS A 37 -14.43 -2.75 -5.06
CA LYS A 37 -14.36 -3.31 -3.69
C LYS A 37 -13.62 -2.42 -2.73
N ALA A 38 -12.39 -2.05 -3.09
CA ALA A 38 -11.53 -1.20 -2.27
C ALA A 38 -10.52 -0.48 -3.17
N LYS A 39 -10.34 0.79 -2.93
CA LYS A 39 -9.45 1.66 -3.67
C LYS A 39 -8.23 1.96 -2.82
N PHE A 40 -7.05 1.66 -3.34
CA PHE A 40 -5.78 1.89 -2.65
C PHE A 40 -4.86 2.78 -3.47
N GLY A 41 -4.11 3.60 -2.75
CA GLY A 41 -2.98 4.34 -3.28
C GLY A 41 -1.74 4.05 -2.47
N ALA A 42 -0.58 4.11 -3.11
CA ALA A 42 0.72 3.95 -2.50
C ALA A 42 1.70 5.02 -2.97
N VAL A 43 2.57 5.46 -2.08
CA VAL A 43 3.64 6.43 -2.34
C VAL A 43 4.93 5.87 -1.77
N ILE A 44 6.00 5.92 -2.54
CA ILE A 44 7.34 5.61 -2.06
C ILE A 44 8.11 6.90 -1.89
N LEU A 45 8.67 7.03 -0.71
CA LEU A 45 9.45 8.19 -0.30
C LEU A 45 10.87 7.75 0.02
N ARG A 46 11.86 8.43 -0.57
CA ARG A 46 13.27 8.27 -0.27
C ARG A 46 13.92 9.64 -0.10
N GLU A 47 14.65 9.83 1.01
CA GLU A 47 15.38 11.08 1.27
C GLU A 47 14.54 12.36 1.09
N HIS A 48 13.26 12.31 1.53
CA HIS A 48 12.27 13.39 1.43
C HIS A 48 11.69 13.65 0.03
N GLU A 49 11.99 12.80 -0.95
CA GLU A 49 11.44 12.90 -2.30
C GLU A 49 10.48 11.75 -2.58
N ILE A 50 9.36 12.06 -3.23
CA ILE A 50 8.47 11.03 -3.77
C ILE A 50 9.16 10.46 -5.01
N VAL A 51 9.51 9.18 -4.95
CA VAL A 51 10.20 8.47 -6.05
C VAL A 51 9.28 7.53 -6.80
N GLY A 52 8.09 7.22 -6.25
CA GLY A 52 7.11 6.37 -6.93
C GLY A 52 5.72 6.54 -6.36
N GLU A 53 4.72 6.49 -7.23
CA GLU A 53 3.31 6.57 -6.88
C GLU A 53 2.53 5.51 -7.65
N GLY A 54 1.46 4.99 -7.05
CA GLY A 54 0.61 4.00 -7.68
C GLY A 54 -0.77 3.90 -7.06
N TRP A 55 -1.69 3.34 -7.81
CA TRP A 55 -3.02 2.95 -7.33
C TRP A 55 -3.39 1.59 -7.90
N ASN A 56 -4.34 0.90 -7.30
CA ASN A 56 -4.72 -0.42 -7.77
C ASN A 56 -5.56 -0.35 -9.04
N HIS A 57 -5.02 -0.90 -10.13
CA HIS A 57 -5.67 -1.00 -11.44
C HIS A 57 -5.06 -2.14 -12.26
N SER A 58 -5.76 -2.54 -13.33
CA SER A 58 -5.24 -3.57 -14.24
C SER A 58 -4.10 -3.00 -15.11
N PRO A 59 -3.01 -3.76 -15.32
CA PRO A 59 -1.97 -3.41 -16.28
C PRO A 59 -2.46 -3.50 -17.74
N ASN A 60 -3.53 -4.25 -17.99
CA ASN A 60 -4.09 -4.38 -19.33
C ASN A 60 -5.30 -3.45 -19.49
N PRO A 61 -5.26 -2.50 -20.45
CA PRO A 61 -6.37 -1.59 -20.71
C PRO A 61 -7.70 -2.30 -21.01
N ALA A 62 -7.66 -3.50 -21.61
CA ALA A 62 -8.85 -4.30 -21.88
C ALA A 62 -9.56 -4.82 -20.61
N PHE A 63 -8.88 -4.80 -19.46
CA PHE A 63 -9.40 -5.27 -18.16
C PHE A 63 -9.53 -4.14 -17.13
N GLN A 64 -9.63 -2.90 -17.57
CA GLN A 64 -9.82 -1.76 -16.65
C GLN A 64 -11.24 -1.67 -16.08
N ASP A 65 -12.20 -2.34 -16.70
CA ASP A 65 -13.56 -2.41 -16.21
C ASP A 65 -13.69 -3.44 -15.05
N CYS A 66 -13.23 -3.00 -13.88
CA CYS A 66 -13.35 -3.78 -12.64
C CYS A 66 -14.80 -4.07 -12.25
N GLU A 67 -15.74 -3.24 -12.66
CA GLU A 67 -17.15 -3.44 -12.36
C GLU A 67 -17.67 -4.73 -12.99
N HIS A 68 -17.47 -4.92 -14.28
CA HIS A 68 -17.86 -6.15 -14.96
C HIS A 68 -17.08 -7.38 -14.49
N GLN A 69 -15.78 -7.23 -14.24
CA GLN A 69 -14.95 -8.36 -13.84
C GLN A 69 -15.14 -8.78 -12.37
N CYS A 70 -15.40 -7.84 -11.47
CA CYS A 70 -15.70 -8.16 -10.08
C CYS A 70 -17.18 -8.47 -9.85
N ALA A 71 -18.09 -7.75 -10.46
CA ALA A 71 -19.52 -7.90 -10.26
C ALA A 71 -20.13 -9.09 -11.00
N GLY A 72 -19.65 -9.36 -12.22
CA GLY A 72 -20.11 -10.50 -13.04
C GLY A 72 -19.25 -11.75 -12.89
N GLY A 73 -18.23 -11.74 -12.03
CA GLY A 73 -17.20 -12.71 -12.15
C GLY A 73 -16.72 -13.39 -10.88
N ILE A 74 -15.56 -13.97 -11.06
CA ILE A 74 -14.89 -14.92 -10.19
C ILE A 74 -14.68 -14.37 -8.76
N ARG A 75 -14.61 -13.05 -8.57
CA ARG A 75 -14.34 -12.45 -7.24
C ARG A 75 -15.58 -11.98 -6.48
N LEU A 76 -16.76 -12.09 -7.06
CA LEU A 76 -18.00 -11.82 -6.35
C LEU A 76 -18.18 -12.87 -5.26
N GLY A 77 -18.30 -12.45 -4.01
CA GLY A 77 -18.43 -13.38 -2.88
C GLY A 77 -17.12 -13.87 -2.27
N ILE A 78 -15.96 -13.61 -2.90
CA ILE A 78 -14.67 -13.92 -2.30
C ILE A 78 -14.30 -12.86 -1.26
N ALA A 79 -13.92 -13.29 -0.06
CA ALA A 79 -13.52 -12.40 1.01
C ALA A 79 -12.34 -11.50 0.60
N SER A 80 -12.34 -10.25 1.07
CA SER A 80 -11.27 -9.31 0.82
C SER A 80 -9.93 -9.85 1.33
N GLY A 81 -8.87 -9.71 0.52
CA GLY A 81 -7.53 -10.21 0.84
C GLY A 81 -7.30 -11.70 0.58
N THR A 82 -8.33 -12.45 0.16
CA THR A 82 -8.18 -13.86 -0.22
C THR A 82 -8.25 -14.04 -1.74
N ARG A 83 -7.61 -15.09 -2.26
CA ARG A 83 -7.59 -15.43 -3.68
C ARG A 83 -7.26 -14.22 -4.57
N VAL A 84 -6.28 -13.43 -4.13
CA VAL A 84 -5.88 -12.19 -4.82
C VAL A 84 -5.29 -12.45 -6.21
N GLU A 85 -4.79 -13.65 -6.44
CA GLU A 85 -4.30 -14.12 -7.73
C GLU A 85 -5.38 -14.15 -8.83
N LEU A 86 -6.64 -14.17 -8.45
CA LEU A 86 -7.77 -14.09 -9.38
C LEU A 86 -8.13 -12.65 -9.78
N CYS A 87 -7.46 -11.65 -9.19
CA CYS A 87 -7.68 -10.26 -9.52
C CYS A 87 -6.76 -9.83 -10.66
N HIS A 88 -7.33 -9.25 -11.71
CA HIS A 88 -6.53 -8.69 -12.81
C HIS A 88 -5.81 -7.38 -12.43
N ALA A 89 -6.19 -6.76 -11.33
CA ALA A 89 -5.57 -5.52 -10.89
C ALA A 89 -4.22 -5.79 -10.20
N GLY A 90 -3.18 -5.10 -10.62
CA GLY A 90 -1.99 -4.90 -9.80
C GLY A 90 -2.34 -4.07 -8.57
N HIS A 91 -1.74 -4.38 -7.44
CA HIS A 91 -1.92 -3.61 -6.21
C HIS A 91 -1.16 -2.28 -6.29
N ALA A 92 -1.61 -1.29 -5.54
CA ALA A 92 -1.02 0.05 -5.52
C ALA A 92 0.48 0.04 -5.22
N GLU A 93 0.91 -0.84 -4.31
CA GLU A 93 2.30 -1.02 -3.90
C GLU A 93 3.17 -1.48 -5.07
N GLY A 94 2.68 -2.45 -5.85
CA GLY A 94 3.39 -2.94 -7.04
C GLY A 94 3.56 -1.86 -8.09
N TRP A 95 2.54 -1.02 -8.30
CA TRP A 95 2.61 0.11 -9.22
C TRP A 95 3.57 1.20 -8.74
N ALA A 96 3.56 1.53 -7.44
CA ALA A 96 4.50 2.49 -6.87
C ALA A 96 5.95 2.00 -6.99
N ILE A 97 6.20 0.70 -6.75
CA ILE A 97 7.53 0.09 -6.93
C ILE A 97 7.95 0.12 -8.41
N ALA A 98 7.05 -0.21 -9.32
CA ALA A 98 7.34 -0.16 -10.75
C ALA A 98 7.68 1.25 -11.22
N ALA A 99 6.96 2.27 -10.74
CA ALA A 99 7.22 3.68 -11.03
C ALA A 99 8.56 4.16 -10.46
N ALA A 100 8.90 3.75 -9.23
CA ALA A 100 10.15 4.12 -8.57
C ALA A 100 11.37 3.41 -9.20
N GLY A 101 11.19 2.19 -9.71
CA GLY A 101 12.30 1.39 -10.20
C GLY A 101 13.40 1.21 -9.14
N ARG A 102 14.65 1.51 -9.49
CA ARG A 102 15.80 1.39 -8.57
C ARG A 102 15.78 2.43 -7.43
N GLU A 103 15.08 3.53 -7.62
CA GLU A 103 14.97 4.59 -6.62
C GLU A 103 14.15 4.15 -5.38
N ALA A 104 13.42 3.04 -5.47
CA ALA A 104 12.72 2.45 -4.33
C ALA A 104 13.66 2.01 -3.20
N GLN A 105 14.87 1.57 -3.56
CA GLN A 105 15.81 1.00 -2.61
C GLN A 105 16.17 1.98 -1.48
N GLY A 106 16.02 1.53 -0.24
CA GLY A 106 16.27 2.36 0.95
C GLY A 106 15.13 3.31 1.33
N GLY A 107 14.06 3.36 0.53
CA GLY A 107 12.88 4.18 0.79
C GLY A 107 11.91 3.57 1.80
N LEU A 108 10.83 4.30 2.07
CA LEU A 108 9.67 3.89 2.85
C LEU A 108 8.44 3.93 1.94
N ILE A 109 7.55 2.96 2.09
CA ILE A 109 6.29 2.96 1.36
C ILE A 109 5.12 3.34 2.28
N TYR A 110 4.24 4.18 1.77
CA TYR A 110 3.00 4.62 2.41
C TYR A 110 1.84 4.02 1.65
N VAL A 111 0.88 3.45 2.38
CA VAL A 111 -0.29 2.80 1.77
C VAL A 111 -1.55 3.20 2.50
N ALA A 112 -2.52 3.73 1.78
CA ALA A 112 -3.83 4.02 2.31
C ALA A 112 -4.93 3.71 1.29
N GLY A 113 -6.13 3.46 1.77
CA GLY A 113 -7.25 3.13 0.89
C GLY A 113 -8.60 3.39 1.51
N THR A 114 -9.61 3.27 0.66
CA THR A 114 -11.03 3.40 1.02
C THR A 114 -11.80 2.16 0.60
N ASP A 115 -12.92 1.92 1.26
CA ASP A 115 -13.91 0.97 0.80
C ASP A 115 -14.67 1.52 -0.43
N LYS A 116 -15.64 0.74 -0.91
CA LYS A 116 -16.50 1.12 -2.06
C LYS A 116 -17.30 2.40 -1.83
N ASP A 117 -17.59 2.73 -0.57
CA ASP A 117 -18.42 3.88 -0.18
C ASP A 117 -17.56 5.12 0.15
N GLY A 118 -16.23 5.01 0.00
CA GLY A 118 -15.29 6.10 0.25
C GLY A 118 -14.82 6.23 1.70
N ASN A 119 -15.23 5.32 2.61
CA ASN A 119 -14.76 5.35 3.99
C ASN A 119 -13.31 4.89 4.07
N LYS A 120 -12.50 5.58 4.88
CA LYS A 120 -11.09 5.22 5.08
C LYS A 120 -10.95 3.83 5.71
N LEU A 121 -10.11 3.00 5.12
CA LEU A 121 -9.77 1.67 5.64
C LEU A 121 -8.66 1.83 6.68
N LEU A 122 -9.05 1.97 7.93
CA LEU A 122 -8.13 2.17 9.05
C LEU A 122 -7.67 0.84 9.65
N LYS A 123 -6.39 0.79 10.03
CA LYS A 123 -5.82 -0.31 10.80
C LYS A 123 -6.02 -0.12 12.29
N ASP A 124 -6.09 -1.21 13.02
CA ASP A 124 -6.22 -1.22 14.47
C ASP A 124 -5.19 -2.20 15.07
N PRO A 125 -4.05 -1.69 15.54
CA PRO A 125 -2.97 -2.53 16.05
C PRO A 125 -3.32 -3.27 17.34
N SER A 126 -4.41 -2.91 18.02
CA SER A 126 -4.89 -3.63 19.21
C SER A 126 -5.54 -4.99 18.90
N LEU A 127 -5.94 -5.20 17.65
CA LEU A 127 -6.55 -6.45 17.23
C LEU A 127 -5.54 -7.60 17.21
N PRO A 128 -5.98 -8.86 17.43
CA PRO A 128 -5.08 -10.01 17.46
C PRO A 128 -4.43 -10.28 16.10
N LEU A 129 -3.30 -10.98 16.10
CA LEU A 129 -2.68 -11.52 14.90
C LEU A 129 -3.69 -12.41 14.13
N GLY A 130 -3.61 -12.38 12.81
CA GLY A 130 -4.57 -13.04 11.92
C GLY A 130 -5.78 -12.18 11.57
N ASN A 131 -5.99 -11.04 12.23
CA ASN A 131 -7.00 -10.08 11.82
C ASN A 131 -6.46 -9.14 10.71
N PRO A 132 -7.09 -9.05 9.52
CA PRO A 132 -6.60 -8.22 8.41
C PRO A 132 -6.68 -6.71 8.69
N ARG A 133 -7.36 -6.30 9.74
CA ARG A 133 -7.42 -4.90 10.17
C ARG A 133 -6.29 -4.51 11.11
N ARG A 134 -5.50 -5.46 11.65
CA ARG A 134 -4.41 -5.17 12.58
C ARG A 134 -3.34 -4.26 11.98
N GLY A 135 -2.92 -4.55 10.74
CA GLY A 135 -1.84 -3.82 10.08
C GLY A 135 -1.80 -4.11 8.58
N PHE A 136 -0.66 -3.91 7.97
CA PHE A 136 -0.44 -4.33 6.59
C PHE A 136 -0.54 -5.87 6.48
N TYR A 137 -1.28 -6.40 5.49
CA TYR A 137 -1.59 -7.83 5.47
C TYR A 137 -1.50 -8.52 4.09
N CYS A 138 -1.01 -7.84 3.08
CA CYS A 138 -0.90 -8.44 1.73
C CYS A 138 0.42 -9.20 1.57
N THR A 139 0.36 -10.54 1.55
CA THR A 139 1.56 -11.40 1.42
C THR A 139 2.27 -11.25 0.07
N LEU A 140 1.57 -10.90 -0.99
CA LEU A 140 2.20 -10.62 -2.29
C LEU A 140 2.94 -9.29 -2.24
N CYS A 141 2.30 -8.25 -1.72
CA CYS A 141 2.88 -6.92 -1.67
C CYS A 141 4.10 -6.86 -0.75
N ILE A 142 4.06 -7.49 0.42
CA ILE A 142 5.20 -7.47 1.34
C ILE A 142 6.45 -8.12 0.72
N ARG A 143 6.29 -9.16 -0.10
CA ARG A 143 7.40 -9.76 -0.85
C ARG A 143 8.00 -8.78 -1.85
N HIS A 144 7.16 -8.08 -2.62
CA HIS A 144 7.62 -7.07 -3.58
C HIS A 144 8.31 -5.90 -2.86
N ILE A 145 7.76 -5.43 -1.75
CA ILE A 145 8.33 -4.37 -0.91
C ILE A 145 9.72 -4.77 -0.42
N TRP A 146 9.87 -6.01 0.06
CA TRP A 146 11.14 -6.54 0.51
C TRP A 146 12.16 -6.66 -0.61
N MET A 147 11.74 -7.24 -1.76
CA MET A 147 12.60 -7.40 -2.94
C MET A 147 13.04 -6.07 -3.54
N ALA A 148 12.21 -5.02 -3.42
CA ALA A 148 12.56 -3.67 -3.87
C ALA A 148 13.54 -2.96 -2.93
N GLY A 149 13.90 -3.56 -1.79
CA GLY A 149 14.85 -3.00 -0.82
C GLY A 149 14.27 -1.83 -0.01
N LEU A 150 12.95 -1.75 0.11
CA LEU A 150 12.28 -0.79 1.00
C LEU A 150 12.57 -1.15 2.47
N ARG A 151 12.48 -0.18 3.38
CA ARG A 151 12.86 -0.35 4.80
C ARG A 151 11.68 -0.47 5.75
N GLY A 152 10.47 -0.15 5.32
CA GLY A 152 9.28 -0.20 6.17
C GLY A 152 8.06 0.35 5.47
N ILE A 153 6.94 0.23 6.16
CA ILE A 153 5.61 0.53 5.65
C ILE A 153 4.87 1.46 6.61
N TRP A 154 4.29 2.52 6.07
CA TRP A 154 3.34 3.36 6.78
C TRP A 154 1.92 3.05 6.30
N VAL A 155 1.01 2.84 7.24
CA VAL A 155 -0.43 2.70 6.98
C VAL A 155 -1.22 3.64 7.89
N ASN A 156 -2.47 3.94 7.53
CA ASN A 156 -3.31 4.72 8.42
C ASN A 156 -4.03 3.81 9.42
N SER A 157 -4.09 4.22 10.68
CA SER A 157 -4.74 3.47 11.75
C SER A 157 -5.77 4.32 12.49
N VAL A 158 -6.52 3.68 13.38
CA VAL A 158 -7.51 4.35 14.26
C VAL A 158 -6.86 5.36 15.22
N ASN A 159 -5.54 5.22 15.45
CA ASN A 159 -4.77 6.10 16.31
C ASN A 159 -3.82 7.04 15.52
N GLY A 160 -4.06 7.22 14.22
CA GLY A 160 -3.17 7.98 13.32
C GLY A 160 -2.23 7.08 12.54
N PRO A 161 -1.18 7.65 11.92
CA PRO A 161 -0.21 6.88 11.14
C PRO A 161 0.47 5.78 11.96
N LEU A 162 0.52 4.59 11.39
CA LEU A 162 1.18 3.42 11.97
C LEU A 162 2.36 3.02 11.09
N PHE A 163 3.55 3.04 11.67
CA PHE A 163 4.74 2.46 11.06
C PHE A 163 4.85 0.98 11.40
N GLN A 164 5.22 0.18 10.41
CA GLN A 164 5.59 -1.21 10.59
C GLN A 164 6.94 -1.46 9.93
N THR A 165 7.82 -2.15 10.65
CA THR A 165 9.00 -2.77 10.04
C THR A 165 8.57 -3.84 9.03
N LEU A 166 9.48 -4.27 8.17
CA LEU A 166 9.15 -5.34 7.23
C LEU A 166 8.85 -6.66 7.94
N ASP A 167 9.52 -6.93 9.06
CA ASP A 167 9.28 -8.13 9.87
C ASP A 167 7.87 -8.13 10.49
N GLU A 168 7.45 -7.01 11.10
CA GLU A 168 6.10 -6.84 11.63
C GLU A 168 5.01 -6.96 10.57
N ALA A 169 5.24 -6.34 9.40
CA ALA A 169 4.32 -6.42 8.28
C ALA A 169 4.26 -7.84 7.69
N TRP A 170 5.39 -8.54 7.64
CA TRP A 170 5.45 -9.94 7.25
C TRP A 170 4.67 -10.83 8.21
N GLU A 171 4.92 -10.71 9.51
CA GLU A 171 4.22 -11.48 10.55
C GLU A 171 2.71 -11.28 10.47
N THR A 172 2.26 -10.02 10.35
CA THR A 172 0.83 -9.69 10.20
C THR A 172 0.26 -10.32 8.93
N SER A 173 0.94 -10.16 7.79
CA SER A 173 0.47 -10.67 6.50
C SER A 173 0.40 -12.20 6.48
N TYR A 174 1.42 -12.86 7.01
CA TYR A 174 1.47 -14.32 7.09
C TYR A 174 0.39 -14.88 8.02
N SER A 175 0.21 -14.27 9.19
CA SER A 175 -0.82 -14.68 10.15
C SER A 175 -2.24 -14.58 9.56
N VAL A 176 -2.52 -13.54 8.76
CA VAL A 176 -3.80 -13.41 8.05
C VAL A 176 -3.97 -14.50 6.98
N ALA A 177 -2.92 -14.78 6.23
CA ALA A 177 -2.94 -15.82 5.20
C ALA A 177 -3.20 -17.21 5.80
N VAL A 178 -2.52 -17.55 6.90
CA VAL A 178 -2.70 -18.84 7.59
C VAL A 178 -4.08 -18.95 8.23
N ALA A 179 -4.60 -17.89 8.84
CA ALA A 179 -5.94 -17.88 9.41
C ALA A 179 -7.06 -18.09 8.36
N GLY A 180 -6.77 -17.82 7.08
CA GLY A 180 -7.67 -18.08 5.95
C GLY A 180 -7.59 -19.50 5.37
N VAL A 181 -6.57 -20.28 5.76
CA VAL A 181 -6.40 -21.66 5.31
C VAL A 181 -7.30 -22.56 6.14
N GLY A 182 -8.31 -23.15 5.53
CA GLY A 182 -9.24 -24.08 6.20
C GLY A 182 -10.66 -23.53 6.43
N LYS A 183 -10.99 -22.41 5.78
CA LYS A 183 -12.37 -21.90 5.72
C LYS A 183 -12.97 -22.09 4.34
#